data_dcd9c31706b4d06005d0e43390de620a
#
_entry.id   dcd9c31706b4d06005d0e43390de620a
#
_cell.length_a   1.000
_cell.length_b   1.000
_cell.length_c   1.000
_cell.angle_alpha   90.00
_cell.angle_beta   90.00
_cell.angle_gamma   90.00
#
_symmetry.space_group_name_H-M   'P 1'
#
loop_
_entity.id
_entity.type
_entity.pdbx_description
1 polymer ?
#
loop_
_entity_poly.entity_id
_entity_poly.type
_entity_poly.pdbx_seq_one_letter_code
_entity_poly.pdbx_strand_id
1 'polypeptide(L)'
;MTSKTKDGKDIHWGIFDWVEWDENSPSQIFDDRLSLVEYADQQDFFCYHVAEHHTTPLSIANSPGMYLSAVAQRTSRIRMGPLVYLLPLYNPLRLIQEVCMLDHLSHGRLELGVGRGIVPYEVARFGVDPEEGRARFDEALTVLLKGLNDETLDHEG
;
A
#
# COMPACT_ATOMS: atom_id res chain seq x y z
N MET A 1 15.26 7.14 -12.24
CA MET A 1 16.41 7.97 -11.76
C MET A 1 17.34 7.08 -10.94
N THR A 2 18.60 6.97 -11.34
CA THR A 2 19.61 6.19 -10.62
C THR A 2 20.83 7.07 -10.34
N SER A 3 21.41 6.95 -9.16
CA SER A 3 22.69 7.54 -8.81
C SER A 3 23.57 6.46 -8.20
N LYS A 4 24.86 6.75 -7.97
CA LYS A 4 25.76 5.77 -7.36
C LYS A 4 26.20 6.19 -5.98
N THR A 5 26.31 5.22 -5.08
CA THR A 5 26.97 5.40 -3.79
C THR A 5 28.49 5.62 -3.98
N LYS A 6 29.19 6.02 -2.93
CA LYS A 6 30.65 6.19 -2.96
C LYS A 6 31.41 4.90 -3.28
N ASP A 7 30.80 3.74 -2.96
CA ASP A 7 31.32 2.40 -3.25
C ASP A 7 30.78 1.81 -4.56
N GLY A 8 30.13 2.62 -5.40
CA GLY A 8 29.74 2.27 -6.77
C GLY A 8 28.43 1.51 -6.92
N LYS A 9 27.65 1.31 -5.84
CA LYS A 9 26.33 0.66 -5.90
C LYS A 9 25.29 1.60 -6.47
N ASP A 10 24.32 1.08 -7.19
CA ASP A 10 23.19 1.85 -7.71
C ASP A 10 22.23 2.25 -6.56
N ILE A 11 21.84 3.52 -6.56
CA ILE A 11 20.79 4.06 -5.69
C ILE A 11 19.54 4.20 -6.54
N HIS A 12 18.44 3.62 -6.08
CA HIS A 12 17.11 3.79 -6.65
C HIS A 12 16.32 4.78 -5.79
N TRP A 13 15.68 5.75 -6.43
CA TRP A 13 14.88 6.77 -5.76
C TRP A 13 13.41 6.37 -5.82
N GLY A 14 12.75 6.41 -4.67
CA GLY A 14 11.32 6.19 -4.53
C GLY A 14 10.63 7.37 -3.85
N ILE A 15 9.32 7.38 -3.94
CA ILE A 15 8.46 8.34 -3.26
C ILE A 15 7.64 7.57 -2.23
N PHE A 16 7.57 8.07 -1.00
CA PHE A 16 6.61 7.66 0.00
C PHE A 16 5.64 8.83 0.24
N ASP A 17 4.36 8.57 0.06
CA ASP A 17 3.31 9.58 0.10
C ASP A 17 2.23 9.22 1.12
N TRP A 18 1.71 10.22 1.78
CA TRP A 18 0.62 10.09 2.75
C TRP A 18 -0.73 10.51 2.15
N VAL A 19 -0.73 11.20 1.04
CA VAL A 19 -1.91 11.82 0.42
C VAL A 19 -2.69 12.64 1.45
N GLU A 20 -2.00 13.56 2.08
CA GLU A 20 -2.51 14.37 3.18
C GLU A 20 -3.65 15.28 2.72
N TRP A 21 -4.59 15.51 3.63
CA TRP A 21 -5.60 16.53 3.42
C TRP A 21 -4.97 17.91 3.56
N ASP A 22 -5.22 18.77 2.57
CA ASP A 22 -4.86 20.19 2.58
C ASP A 22 -6.10 21.08 2.36
N GLU A 23 -5.89 22.34 1.95
CA GLU A 23 -6.97 23.31 1.71
C GLU A 23 -7.77 23.02 0.41
N ASN A 24 -7.29 22.14 -0.45
CA ASN A 24 -7.94 21.78 -1.71
C ASN A 24 -9.07 20.77 -1.51
N SER A 25 -9.91 20.63 -2.53
CA SER A 25 -10.90 19.55 -2.53
C SER A 25 -10.21 18.18 -2.62
N PRO A 26 -10.78 17.11 -2.02
CA PRO A 26 -10.23 15.77 -2.16
C PRO A 26 -10.00 15.34 -3.63
N SER A 27 -10.90 15.73 -4.55
CA SER A 27 -10.73 15.43 -5.97
C SER A 27 -9.47 16.08 -6.54
N GLN A 28 -9.21 17.35 -6.19
CA GLN A 28 -8.01 18.05 -6.65
C GLN A 28 -6.74 17.42 -6.08
N ILE A 29 -6.75 17.05 -4.79
CA ILE A 29 -5.61 16.37 -4.16
C ILE A 29 -5.29 15.06 -4.89
N PHE A 30 -6.31 14.23 -5.20
CA PHE A 30 -6.09 13.00 -5.95
C PHE A 30 -5.57 13.26 -7.37
N ASP A 31 -6.11 14.25 -8.09
CA ASP A 31 -5.65 14.59 -9.44
C ASP A 31 -4.19 15.06 -9.43
N ASP A 32 -3.80 15.89 -8.46
CA ASP A 32 -2.43 16.38 -8.30
C ASP A 32 -1.46 15.25 -7.95
N ARG A 33 -1.84 14.34 -7.03
CA ARG A 33 -1.01 13.19 -6.67
C ARG A 33 -0.86 12.18 -7.82
N LEU A 34 -1.93 11.90 -8.56
CA LEU A 34 -1.85 11.03 -9.74
C LEU A 34 -0.94 11.65 -10.81
N SER A 35 -1.03 12.97 -11.02
CA SER A 35 -0.15 13.69 -11.95
C SER A 35 1.32 13.66 -11.49
N LEU A 36 1.58 13.78 -10.17
CA LEU A 36 2.92 13.62 -9.60
C LEU A 36 3.48 12.23 -9.89
N VAL A 37 2.69 11.17 -9.70
CA VAL A 37 3.15 9.79 -9.92
C VAL A 37 3.40 9.52 -11.40
N GLU A 38 2.55 10.04 -12.31
CA GLU A 38 2.80 9.99 -13.75
C GLU A 38 4.13 10.66 -14.11
N TYR A 39 4.40 11.84 -13.55
CA TYR A 39 5.66 12.53 -13.77
C TYR A 39 6.85 11.72 -13.20
N ALA A 40 6.71 11.15 -12.01
CA ALA A 40 7.74 10.29 -11.42
C ALA A 40 8.04 9.05 -12.28
N ASP A 41 7.01 8.43 -12.87
CA ASP A 41 7.16 7.33 -13.83
C ASP A 41 7.98 7.74 -15.06
N GLN A 42 7.71 8.95 -15.59
CA GLN A 42 8.46 9.51 -16.73
C GLN A 42 9.90 9.86 -16.38
N GLN A 43 10.20 10.18 -15.12
CA GLN A 43 11.53 10.54 -14.62
C GLN A 43 12.31 9.33 -14.06
N ASP A 44 11.86 8.10 -14.32
CA ASP A 44 12.51 6.86 -13.88
C ASP A 44 12.69 6.73 -12.36
N PHE A 45 11.73 7.22 -11.58
CA PHE A 45 11.66 6.85 -10.18
C PHE A 45 11.38 5.35 -10.06
N PHE A 46 12.01 4.70 -9.08
CA PHE A 46 11.94 3.25 -8.93
C PHE A 46 10.59 2.79 -8.38
N CYS A 47 10.11 3.45 -7.33
CA CYS A 47 8.86 3.08 -6.68
C CYS A 47 8.08 4.28 -6.13
N TYR A 48 6.78 4.06 -5.98
CA TYR A 48 5.84 4.93 -5.28
C TYR A 48 5.09 4.12 -4.24
N HIS A 49 5.17 4.52 -2.99
CA HIS A 49 4.47 3.88 -1.89
C HIS A 49 3.48 4.84 -1.23
N VAL A 50 2.30 4.36 -0.89
CA VAL A 50 1.27 5.14 -0.20
C VAL A 50 0.98 4.57 1.19
N ALA A 51 0.86 5.47 2.17
CA ALA A 51 0.50 5.12 3.54
C ALA A 51 -1.00 4.82 3.66
N GLU A 52 -1.35 3.91 4.56
CA GLU A 52 -2.73 3.71 5.03
C GLU A 52 -2.92 4.35 6.40
N HIS A 53 -3.82 5.35 6.47
CA HIS A 53 -4.27 5.97 7.71
C HIS A 53 -5.78 6.19 7.69
N HIS A 54 -6.40 6.16 8.86
CA HIS A 54 -7.84 6.24 8.99
C HIS A 54 -8.26 7.32 9.99
N THR A 55 -9.36 8.03 9.67
CA THR A 55 -9.99 9.01 10.57
C THR A 55 -9.05 10.14 11.03
N THR A 56 -8.08 10.49 10.21
CA THR A 56 -7.08 11.52 10.44
C THR A 56 -6.81 12.27 9.13
N PRO A 57 -6.43 13.56 9.16
CA PRO A 57 -6.05 14.29 7.96
C PRO A 57 -4.73 13.81 7.32
N LEU A 58 -4.00 12.90 7.96
CA LEU A 58 -2.73 12.36 7.45
C LEU A 58 -2.89 11.60 6.13
N SER A 59 -4.07 11.03 5.85
CA SER A 59 -4.32 10.40 4.55
C SER A 59 -5.80 10.45 4.19
N ILE A 60 -6.07 10.80 2.94
CA ILE A 60 -7.39 10.61 2.32
C ILE A 60 -7.42 9.39 1.40
N ALA A 61 -6.28 8.73 1.15
CA ALA A 61 -6.17 7.46 0.44
C ALA A 61 -6.35 6.27 1.41
N ASN A 62 -7.46 6.28 2.15
CA ASN A 62 -7.77 5.31 3.20
C ASN A 62 -7.95 3.87 2.70
N SER A 63 -8.10 3.68 1.40
CA SER A 63 -8.09 2.38 0.72
C SER A 63 -6.93 2.34 -0.28
N PRO A 64 -5.74 1.93 0.15
CA PRO A 64 -4.55 1.93 -0.71
C PRO A 64 -4.76 1.19 -2.03
N GLY A 65 -5.42 0.03 -2.01
CA GLY A 65 -5.69 -0.76 -3.21
C GLY A 65 -6.54 -0.02 -4.25
N MET A 66 -7.56 0.73 -3.81
CA MET A 66 -8.38 1.54 -4.72
C MET A 66 -7.55 2.67 -5.36
N TYR A 67 -6.78 3.39 -4.56
CA TYR A 67 -5.93 4.47 -5.05
C TYR A 67 -4.82 3.95 -5.97
N LEU A 68 -4.13 2.90 -5.57
CA LEU A 68 -3.06 2.27 -6.36
C LEU A 68 -3.58 1.66 -7.67
N SER A 69 -4.85 1.26 -7.75
CA SER A 69 -5.46 0.85 -9.02
C SER A 69 -5.52 2.01 -10.02
N ALA A 70 -5.81 3.23 -9.56
CA ALA A 70 -5.75 4.42 -10.41
C ALA A 70 -4.29 4.75 -10.83
N VAL A 71 -3.33 4.63 -9.91
CA VAL A 71 -1.90 4.78 -10.20
C VAL A 71 -1.46 3.76 -11.26
N ALA A 72 -1.87 2.49 -11.13
CA ALA A 72 -1.52 1.42 -12.06
C ALA A 72 -1.94 1.73 -13.50
N GLN A 73 -3.10 2.36 -13.68
CA GLN A 73 -3.64 2.71 -15.01
C GLN A 73 -3.01 3.97 -15.61
N ARG A 74 -2.35 4.80 -14.81
CA ARG A 74 -1.69 6.03 -15.26
C ARG A 74 -0.18 5.90 -15.45
N THR A 75 0.39 4.78 -15.05
CA THR A 75 1.84 4.54 -15.07
C THR A 75 2.18 3.25 -15.78
N SER A 76 3.43 3.08 -16.20
CA SER A 76 3.85 1.90 -16.98
C SER A 76 5.13 1.22 -16.46
N ARG A 77 5.92 1.88 -15.63
CA ARG A 77 7.25 1.40 -15.21
C ARG A 77 7.46 1.44 -13.71
N ILE A 78 7.02 2.52 -13.05
CA ILE A 78 7.21 2.71 -11.60
C ILE A 78 6.56 1.57 -10.83
N ARG A 79 7.30 0.97 -9.90
CA ARG A 79 6.74 0.01 -8.96
C ARG A 79 5.89 0.75 -7.94
N MET A 80 4.87 0.09 -7.40
CA MET A 80 3.95 0.74 -6.48
C MET A 80 3.46 -0.20 -5.41
N GLY A 81 3.07 0.34 -4.28
CA GLY A 81 2.51 -0.49 -3.22
C GLY A 81 2.02 0.30 -2.00
N PRO A 82 1.28 -0.36 -1.13
CA PRO A 82 1.01 0.18 0.19
C PRO A 82 2.27 0.11 1.04
N LEU A 83 2.46 1.10 1.87
CA LEU A 83 3.47 1.08 2.92
C LEU A 83 2.87 1.71 4.18
N VAL A 84 1.99 0.95 4.80
CA VAL A 84 1.67 -0.49 4.60
C VAL A 84 0.16 -0.75 4.59
N TYR A 85 -0.32 -1.94 4.18
CA TYR A 85 -1.66 -2.40 4.57
C TYR A 85 -1.66 -2.75 6.06
N LEU A 86 -2.65 -2.25 6.81
CA LEU A 86 -2.83 -2.53 8.24
C LEU A 86 -3.59 -3.85 8.41
N LEU A 87 -2.88 -4.99 8.36
CA LEU A 87 -3.48 -6.33 8.31
C LEU A 87 -4.57 -6.60 9.34
N PRO A 88 -4.50 -6.10 10.61
CA PRO A 88 -5.58 -6.31 11.58
C PRO A 88 -6.94 -5.75 11.17
N LEU A 89 -6.99 -4.85 10.17
CA LEU A 89 -8.23 -4.23 9.68
C LEU A 89 -8.85 -4.99 8.51
N TYR A 90 -8.17 -6.00 7.96
CA TYR A 90 -8.60 -6.72 6.77
C TYR A 90 -9.04 -8.13 7.07
N ASN A 91 -10.07 -8.59 6.34
CA ASN A 91 -10.25 -10.01 6.14
C ASN A 91 -9.15 -10.50 5.19
N PRO A 92 -8.28 -11.43 5.60
CA PRO A 92 -7.11 -11.81 4.81
C PRO A 92 -7.47 -12.45 3.46
N LEU A 93 -8.56 -13.22 3.39
CA LEU A 93 -9.01 -13.81 2.12
C LEU A 93 -9.42 -12.72 1.12
N ARG A 94 -10.11 -11.68 1.59
CA ARG A 94 -10.49 -10.54 0.76
C ARG A 94 -9.26 -9.78 0.28
N LEU A 95 -8.30 -9.56 1.16
CA LEU A 95 -7.05 -8.86 0.83
C LEU A 95 -6.22 -9.61 -0.22
N ILE A 96 -6.12 -10.95 -0.12
CA ILE A 96 -5.46 -11.79 -1.13
C ILE A 96 -6.04 -11.50 -2.53
N GLN A 97 -7.37 -11.50 -2.65
CA GLN A 97 -8.03 -11.24 -3.93
C GLN A 97 -7.73 -9.84 -4.47
N GLU A 98 -7.76 -8.82 -3.62
CA GLU A 98 -7.44 -7.44 -3.99
C GLU A 98 -5.98 -7.27 -4.41
N VAL A 99 -5.06 -7.89 -3.68
CA VAL A 99 -3.63 -7.89 -3.99
C VAL A 99 -3.36 -8.55 -5.34
N CYS A 100 -3.93 -9.73 -5.60
CA CYS A 100 -3.80 -10.40 -6.90
C CYS A 100 -4.37 -9.54 -8.04
N MET A 101 -5.55 -8.93 -7.85
CA MET A 101 -6.13 -8.04 -8.85
C MET A 101 -5.22 -6.85 -9.13
N LEU A 102 -4.69 -6.21 -8.09
CA LEU A 102 -3.81 -5.05 -8.24
C LEU A 102 -2.49 -5.41 -8.92
N ASP A 103 -1.92 -6.58 -8.61
CA ASP A 103 -0.71 -7.06 -9.26
C ASP A 103 -0.94 -7.27 -10.78
N HIS A 104 -2.05 -7.89 -11.16
CA HIS A 104 -2.43 -8.03 -12.57
C HIS A 104 -2.70 -6.69 -13.24
N LEU A 105 -3.44 -5.78 -12.60
CA LEU A 105 -3.72 -4.44 -13.14
C LEU A 105 -2.45 -3.60 -13.32
N SER A 106 -1.45 -3.82 -12.49
CA SER A 106 -0.15 -3.15 -12.56
C SER A 106 0.87 -3.87 -13.44
N HIS A 107 0.52 -5.05 -14.00
CA HIS A 107 1.43 -5.89 -14.77
C HIS A 107 2.69 -6.32 -13.99
N GLY A 108 2.51 -6.78 -12.74
CA GLY A 108 3.59 -7.30 -11.90
C GLY A 108 4.46 -6.21 -11.26
N ARG A 109 3.97 -4.98 -11.14
CA ARG A 109 4.70 -3.86 -10.53
C ARG A 109 4.37 -3.65 -9.05
N LEU A 110 3.49 -4.48 -8.48
CA LEU A 110 3.11 -4.36 -7.09
C LEU A 110 4.27 -4.72 -6.14
N GLU A 111 4.45 -3.90 -5.11
CA GLU A 111 5.28 -4.17 -3.94
C GLU A 111 4.38 -4.19 -2.70
N LEU A 112 4.19 -5.37 -2.13
CA LEU A 112 3.24 -5.57 -1.04
C LEU A 112 3.88 -5.27 0.31
N GLY A 113 3.60 -4.10 0.87
CA GLY A 113 3.96 -3.75 2.24
C GLY A 113 2.80 -4.03 3.20
N VAL A 114 3.09 -4.72 4.31
CA VAL A 114 2.10 -5.05 5.34
C VAL A 114 2.60 -4.70 6.73
N GLY A 115 1.68 -4.29 7.60
CA GLY A 115 2.01 -3.87 8.95
C GLY A 115 0.87 -4.11 9.94
N ARG A 116 1.23 -4.03 11.24
CA ARG A 116 0.27 -4.17 12.34
C ARG A 116 -0.55 -2.90 12.57
N GLY A 117 -0.01 -1.75 12.18
CA GLY A 117 -0.49 -0.45 12.67
C GLY A 117 0.10 -0.12 14.04
N ILE A 118 0.40 1.17 14.23
CA ILE A 118 1.02 1.67 15.47
C ILE A 118 0.12 2.67 16.21
N VAL A 119 -1.02 3.01 15.62
CA VAL A 119 -1.94 4.03 16.15
C VAL A 119 -3.18 3.34 16.74
N PRO A 120 -3.27 3.20 18.08
CA PRO A 120 -4.32 2.40 18.71
C PRO A 120 -5.73 2.91 18.42
N TYR A 121 -5.94 4.22 18.32
CA TYR A 121 -7.28 4.77 18.06
C TYR A 121 -7.78 4.48 16.64
N GLU A 122 -6.89 4.31 15.66
CA GLU A 122 -7.28 3.96 14.29
C GLU A 122 -7.87 2.54 14.27
N VAL A 123 -7.14 1.57 14.80
CA VAL A 123 -7.60 0.17 14.83
C VAL A 123 -8.86 -0.02 15.71
N ALA A 124 -8.95 0.69 16.83
CA ALA A 124 -10.11 0.64 17.70
C ALA A 124 -11.41 1.12 17.02
N ARG A 125 -11.33 2.08 16.10
CA ARG A 125 -12.49 2.56 15.33
C ARG A 125 -13.06 1.51 14.38
N PHE A 126 -12.29 0.51 14.02
CA PHE A 126 -12.72 -0.64 13.21
C PHE A 126 -13.11 -1.85 14.09
N GLY A 127 -13.27 -1.65 15.40
CA GLY A 127 -13.67 -2.71 16.32
C GLY A 127 -12.57 -3.71 16.63
N VAL A 128 -11.33 -3.38 16.35
CA VAL A 128 -10.16 -4.19 16.70
C VAL A 128 -9.63 -3.73 18.06
N ASP A 129 -9.54 -4.65 19.02
CA ASP A 129 -8.87 -4.37 20.28
C ASP A 129 -7.36 -4.19 20.00
N PRO A 130 -6.77 -3.05 20.42
CA PRO A 130 -5.34 -2.82 20.25
C PRO A 130 -4.45 -3.90 20.88
N GLU A 131 -4.92 -4.56 21.97
CA GLU A 131 -4.19 -5.65 22.62
C GLU A 131 -4.15 -6.92 21.75
N GLU A 132 -5.20 -7.16 20.95
CA GLU A 132 -5.26 -8.27 19.98
C GLU A 132 -4.51 -7.98 18.68
N GLY A 133 -4.14 -6.73 18.43
CA GLY A 133 -3.57 -6.29 17.15
C GLY A 133 -2.34 -7.08 16.70
N ARG A 134 -1.53 -7.60 17.65
CA ARG A 134 -0.38 -8.45 17.31
C ARG A 134 -0.82 -9.84 16.85
N ALA A 135 -1.71 -10.49 17.56
CA ALA A 135 -2.18 -11.83 17.22
C ALA A 135 -2.92 -11.81 15.86
N ARG A 136 -3.79 -10.82 15.65
CA ARG A 136 -4.50 -10.62 14.39
C ARG A 136 -3.55 -10.39 13.21
N PHE A 137 -2.49 -9.60 13.42
CA PHE A 137 -1.47 -9.39 12.40
C PHE A 137 -0.74 -10.68 12.03
N ASP A 138 -0.27 -11.44 13.04
CA ASP A 138 0.51 -12.65 12.83
C ASP A 138 -0.34 -13.73 12.11
N GLU A 139 -1.61 -13.86 12.47
CA GLU A 139 -2.57 -14.76 11.81
C GLU A 139 -2.86 -14.31 10.37
N ALA A 140 -3.26 -13.05 10.17
CA ALA A 140 -3.55 -12.52 8.85
C ALA A 140 -2.34 -12.62 7.90
N LEU A 141 -1.12 -12.38 8.40
CA LEU A 141 0.11 -12.56 7.63
C LEU A 141 0.31 -14.03 7.23
N THR A 142 0.04 -14.97 8.14
CA THR A 142 0.12 -16.40 7.86
C THR A 142 -0.84 -16.81 6.74
N VAL A 143 -2.10 -16.36 6.81
CA VAL A 143 -3.12 -16.63 5.79
C VAL A 143 -2.75 -15.99 4.46
N LEU A 144 -2.28 -14.73 4.49
CA LEU A 144 -1.86 -14.00 3.30
C LEU A 144 -0.73 -14.72 2.57
N LEU A 145 0.32 -15.14 3.31
CA LEU A 145 1.46 -15.84 2.72
C LEU A 145 1.06 -17.19 2.15
N LYS A 146 0.21 -17.97 2.83
CA LYS A 146 -0.33 -19.23 2.29
C LYS A 146 -1.13 -18.98 1.00
N GLY A 147 -2.07 -18.03 1.02
CA GLY A 147 -2.94 -17.77 -0.11
C GLY A 147 -2.24 -17.19 -1.35
N LEU A 148 -1.05 -16.59 -1.18
CA LEU A 148 -0.23 -16.10 -2.29
C LEU A 148 0.74 -17.16 -2.85
N ASN A 149 1.05 -18.24 -2.10
CA ASN A 149 2.05 -19.22 -2.50
C ASN A 149 1.46 -20.60 -2.80
N ASP A 150 0.33 -20.97 -2.20
CA ASP A 150 -0.24 -22.31 -2.29
C ASP A 150 -1.38 -22.37 -3.32
N GLU A 151 -1.57 -23.52 -3.98
CA GLU A 151 -2.69 -23.74 -4.89
C GLU A 151 -4.05 -23.78 -4.17
N THR A 152 -4.05 -24.17 -2.92
CA THR A 152 -5.24 -24.26 -2.06
C THR A 152 -4.96 -23.63 -0.71
N LEU A 153 -5.91 -22.81 -0.23
CA LEU A 153 -5.83 -22.21 1.09
C LEU A 153 -6.65 -23.03 2.08
N ASP A 154 -5.97 -23.65 3.04
CA ASP A 154 -6.56 -24.33 4.19
C ASP A 154 -6.04 -23.68 5.47
N HIS A 155 -6.98 -23.16 6.30
CA HIS A 155 -6.67 -22.45 7.53
C HIS A 155 -7.85 -22.54 8.50
N GLU A 156 -7.54 -22.91 9.74
CA GLU A 156 -8.44 -22.83 10.88
C GLU A 156 -7.95 -21.74 11.83
N GLY A 157 -8.82 -20.73 12.15
CA GLY A 157 -8.52 -19.61 13.01
C GLY A 157 -9.75 -18.92 13.58
#